data_b91f4f8871d0477bebd5aa85aa179c8a
#
_entry.id   b91f4f8871d0477bebd5aa85aa179c8a
#
_cell.length_a   1.000
_cell.length_b   1.000
_cell.length_c   1.000
_cell.angle_alpha   90.00
_cell.angle_beta   90.00
_cell.angle_gamma   90.00
#
_symmetry.space_group_name_H-M   'P 1'
#
loop_
_entity.id
_entity.type
_entity.pdbx_description
1 polymer ?
#
loop_
_entity_poly.entity_id
_entity_poly.type
_entity_poly.pdbx_seq_one_letter_code
_entity_poly.pdbx_strand_id
1 'polypeptide(L)'
;MSPIFIIFIVHWIASISYQYIPDYCWMITAASYWGLTGLIKLLFVPAEVYKDWLKKPVFIKKWLLFGLLIGIFPAVGILLPNVNLLLEYPHITLFLLLFALINPWFEEGYWRGLLLDAGESFPRRVTIMYSTLLFVLSHPFMWGVFSIANRSYQMYISLVVMGIIWSLIRYRTSSLRWSVYSHMLVDVGNLSVFVFLNLYIPPGMS
;
A
#
# COMPACT_ATOMS: atom_id res chain seq x y z
N MET A 1 5.05 -12.78 -13.52
CA MET A 1 4.49 -11.65 -14.33
C MET A 1 5.13 -10.37 -13.83
N SER A 2 5.60 -9.50 -14.74
CA SER A 2 6.27 -8.27 -14.35
C SER A 2 5.31 -7.31 -13.63
N PRO A 3 5.68 -6.67 -12.50
CA PRO A 3 4.89 -5.65 -11.83
C PRO A 3 4.45 -4.51 -12.75
N ILE A 4 5.27 -4.19 -13.76
CA ILE A 4 4.97 -3.17 -14.77
C ILE A 4 3.66 -3.51 -15.52
N PHE A 5 3.42 -4.78 -15.79
CA PHE A 5 2.20 -5.22 -16.47
C PHE A 5 0.94 -5.02 -15.61
N ILE A 6 1.05 -5.27 -14.30
CA ILE A 6 -0.06 -4.99 -13.36
C ILE A 6 -0.34 -3.49 -13.32
N ILE A 7 0.70 -2.67 -13.16
CA ILE A 7 0.58 -1.21 -13.13
C ILE A 7 -0.11 -0.72 -14.41
N PHE A 8 0.29 -1.24 -15.57
CA PHE A 8 -0.30 -0.87 -16.86
C PHE A 8 -1.80 -1.23 -16.96
N ILE A 9 -2.16 -2.47 -16.60
CA ILE A 9 -3.57 -2.91 -16.64
C ILE A 9 -4.42 -2.08 -15.68
N VAL A 10 -3.97 -1.90 -14.44
CA VAL A 10 -4.72 -1.16 -13.43
C VAL A 10 -4.80 0.33 -13.80
N HIS A 11 -3.73 0.91 -14.36
CA HIS A 11 -3.77 2.27 -14.90
C HIS A 11 -4.85 2.43 -15.98
N TRP A 12 -4.92 1.49 -16.92
CA TRP A 12 -5.92 1.52 -17.99
C TRP A 12 -7.34 1.42 -17.44
N ILE A 13 -7.58 0.48 -16.49
CA ILE A 13 -8.87 0.34 -15.81
C ILE A 13 -9.22 1.61 -15.03
N ALA A 14 -8.28 2.18 -14.27
CA ALA A 14 -8.46 3.42 -13.53
C ALA A 14 -8.81 4.59 -14.46
N SER A 15 -8.12 4.71 -15.59
CA SER A 15 -8.37 5.78 -16.57
C SER A 15 -9.77 5.70 -17.19
N ILE A 16 -10.18 4.50 -17.58
CA ILE A 16 -11.54 4.28 -18.12
C ILE A 16 -12.60 4.53 -17.04
N SER A 17 -12.44 3.94 -15.85
CA SER A 17 -13.44 4.10 -14.79
C SER A 17 -13.53 5.55 -14.32
N TYR A 18 -12.42 6.30 -14.26
CA TYR A 18 -12.45 7.72 -13.93
C TYR A 18 -13.22 8.56 -14.96
N GLN A 19 -13.13 8.20 -16.24
CA GLN A 19 -13.84 8.89 -17.30
C GLN A 19 -15.37 8.68 -17.25
N TYR A 20 -15.83 7.47 -16.92
CA TYR A 20 -17.24 7.10 -17.03
C TYR A 20 -17.99 7.05 -15.69
N ILE A 21 -17.32 6.72 -14.60
CA ILE A 21 -17.90 6.54 -13.26
C ILE A 21 -16.94 7.03 -12.17
N PRO A 22 -16.59 8.33 -12.14
CA PRO A 22 -15.55 8.90 -11.28
C PRO A 22 -15.75 8.61 -9.79
N ASP A 23 -16.98 8.62 -9.30
CA ASP A 23 -17.29 8.42 -7.87
C ASP A 23 -16.91 7.01 -7.37
N TYR A 24 -16.92 6.00 -8.25
CA TYR A 24 -16.60 4.61 -7.94
C TYR A 24 -15.22 4.17 -8.46
N CYS A 25 -14.51 5.06 -9.14
CA CYS A 25 -13.24 4.75 -9.78
C CYS A 25 -12.23 4.13 -8.81
N TRP A 26 -12.10 4.66 -7.60
CA TRP A 26 -11.18 4.15 -6.59
C TRP A 26 -11.53 2.71 -6.16
N MET A 27 -12.82 2.37 -6.04
CA MET A 27 -13.27 1.01 -5.70
C MET A 27 -12.93 0.02 -6.80
N ILE A 28 -13.17 0.41 -8.07
CA ILE A 28 -12.87 -0.43 -9.24
C ILE A 28 -11.37 -0.64 -9.35
N THR A 29 -10.58 0.41 -9.14
CA THR A 29 -9.11 0.35 -9.14
C THR A 29 -8.63 -0.59 -8.03
N ALA A 30 -9.12 -0.44 -6.80
CA ALA A 30 -8.78 -1.31 -5.68
C ALA A 30 -9.14 -2.78 -5.96
N ALA A 31 -10.36 -3.05 -6.39
CA ALA A 31 -10.84 -4.40 -6.68
C ALA A 31 -10.02 -5.06 -7.82
N SER A 32 -9.72 -4.31 -8.88
CA SER A 32 -8.90 -4.79 -10.00
C SER A 32 -7.47 -5.11 -9.55
N TYR A 33 -6.87 -4.23 -8.77
CA TYR A 33 -5.53 -4.41 -8.23
C TYR A 33 -5.44 -5.61 -7.27
N TRP A 34 -6.38 -5.72 -6.33
CA TRP A 34 -6.47 -6.87 -5.43
C TRP A 34 -6.76 -8.18 -6.17
N GLY A 35 -7.65 -8.14 -7.17
CA GLY A 35 -7.97 -9.28 -8.01
C GLY A 35 -6.74 -9.80 -8.76
N LEU A 36 -6.00 -8.90 -9.43
CA LEU A 36 -4.78 -9.26 -10.18
C LEU A 36 -3.66 -9.74 -9.27
N THR A 37 -3.35 -9.02 -8.21
CA THR A 37 -2.29 -9.42 -7.27
C THR A 37 -2.66 -10.67 -6.49
N GLY A 38 -3.95 -10.84 -6.14
CA GLY A 38 -4.50 -12.04 -5.52
C GLY A 38 -4.41 -13.25 -6.44
N LEU A 39 -4.84 -13.11 -7.69
CA LEU A 39 -4.76 -14.17 -8.70
C LEU A 39 -3.31 -14.62 -8.93
N ILE A 40 -2.37 -13.68 -9.06
CA ILE A 40 -0.96 -14.00 -9.23
C ILE A 40 -0.42 -14.77 -8.01
N LYS A 41 -0.78 -14.33 -6.80
CA LYS A 41 -0.38 -15.08 -5.59
C LYS A 41 -0.97 -16.49 -5.57
N LEU A 42 -2.24 -16.66 -5.93
CA LEU A 42 -2.88 -17.98 -5.99
C LEU A 42 -2.22 -18.91 -7.03
N LEU A 43 -1.79 -18.36 -8.17
CA LEU A 43 -1.20 -19.16 -9.25
C LEU A 43 0.27 -19.51 -9.02
N PHE A 44 1.04 -18.64 -8.35
CA PHE A 44 2.50 -18.74 -8.29
C PHE A 44 3.09 -18.92 -6.90
N VAL A 45 2.28 -18.79 -5.84
CA VAL A 45 2.74 -18.95 -4.45
C VAL A 45 2.14 -20.20 -3.82
N PRO A 46 2.94 -21.23 -3.53
CA PRO A 46 2.46 -22.40 -2.80
C PRO A 46 1.88 -22.04 -1.43
N ALA A 47 0.88 -22.80 -0.99
CA ALA A 47 0.20 -22.53 0.29
C ALA A 47 1.16 -22.54 1.49
N GLU A 48 2.19 -23.40 1.45
CA GLU A 48 3.22 -23.49 2.48
C GLU A 48 4.05 -22.20 2.58
N VAL A 49 4.41 -21.61 1.44
CA VAL A 49 5.14 -20.33 1.38
C VAL A 49 4.27 -19.22 1.93
N TYR A 50 2.98 -19.21 1.58
CA TYR A 50 2.03 -18.23 2.11
C TYR A 50 1.89 -18.34 3.64
N LYS A 51 1.82 -19.56 4.18
CA LYS A 51 1.83 -19.81 5.63
C LYS A 51 3.13 -19.33 6.27
N ASP A 52 4.27 -19.53 5.60
CA ASP A 52 5.57 -19.07 6.09
C ASP A 52 5.65 -17.54 6.14
N TRP A 53 5.09 -16.83 5.16
CA TRP A 53 4.98 -15.36 5.21
C TRP A 53 4.20 -14.86 6.42
N LEU A 54 3.19 -15.62 6.84
CA LEU A 54 2.28 -15.27 7.94
C LEU A 54 2.65 -15.91 9.28
N LYS A 55 3.78 -16.59 9.38
CA LYS A 55 4.24 -17.14 10.65
C LYS A 55 4.49 -16.06 11.71
N LYS A 56 4.54 -16.48 12.97
CA LYS A 56 4.90 -15.56 14.06
C LYS A 56 6.25 -14.89 13.77
N PRO A 57 6.31 -13.55 13.76
CA PRO A 57 7.55 -12.83 13.46
C PRO A 57 8.61 -13.08 14.53
N VAL A 58 9.87 -13.15 14.11
CA VAL A 58 10.99 -13.06 15.05
C VAL A 58 10.93 -11.70 15.72
N PHE A 59 10.84 -11.70 17.06
CA PHE A 59 10.73 -10.46 17.81
C PHE A 59 12.08 -9.73 17.86
N ILE A 60 12.15 -8.60 17.18
CA ILE A 60 13.29 -7.70 17.21
C ILE A 60 12.75 -6.30 17.49
N LYS A 61 12.87 -5.85 18.74
CA LYS A 61 12.28 -4.60 19.28
C LYS A 61 12.46 -3.39 18.36
N LYS A 62 13.64 -3.22 17.80
CA LYS A 62 13.92 -2.06 16.94
C LYS A 62 13.09 -2.08 15.64
N TRP A 63 12.87 -3.24 15.02
CA TRP A 63 12.10 -3.34 13.78
C TRP A 63 10.60 -3.18 14.02
N LEU A 64 10.11 -3.67 15.16
CA LEU A 64 8.76 -3.38 15.62
C LEU A 64 8.58 -1.88 15.83
N LEU A 65 9.53 -1.23 16.52
CA LEU A 65 9.47 0.21 16.76
C LEU A 65 9.47 1.02 15.45
N PHE A 66 10.33 0.68 14.48
CA PHE A 66 10.30 1.34 13.16
C PHE A 66 8.97 1.16 12.44
N GLY A 67 8.39 -0.04 12.45
CA GLY A 67 7.07 -0.27 11.87
C GLY A 67 5.98 0.55 12.53
N LEU A 68 5.98 0.64 13.86
CA LEU A 68 5.02 1.45 14.61
C LEU A 68 5.21 2.96 14.34
N LEU A 69 6.44 3.45 14.35
CA LEU A 69 6.71 4.88 14.08
C LEU A 69 6.22 5.29 12.69
N ILE A 70 6.50 4.48 11.66
CA ILE A 70 6.00 4.73 10.29
C ILE A 70 4.48 4.68 10.25
N GLY A 71 3.85 3.72 10.92
CA GLY A 71 2.40 3.60 10.96
C GLY A 71 1.70 4.76 11.68
N ILE A 72 2.30 5.26 12.76
CA ILE A 72 1.72 6.32 13.60
C ILE A 72 2.00 7.72 13.02
N PHE A 73 3.09 7.92 12.31
CA PHE A 73 3.48 9.24 11.79
C PHE A 73 2.38 9.93 10.98
N PRO A 74 1.72 9.29 9.99
CA PRO A 74 0.60 9.91 9.29
C PRO A 74 -0.61 10.15 10.20
N ALA A 75 -0.86 9.28 11.17
CA ALA A 75 -1.96 9.48 12.10
C ALA A 75 -1.81 10.79 12.91
N VAL A 76 -0.60 11.10 13.35
CA VAL A 76 -0.32 12.35 14.07
C VAL A 76 -0.36 13.56 13.12
N GLY A 77 0.23 13.45 11.93
CA GLY A 77 0.38 14.57 11.02
C GLY A 77 -0.85 14.87 10.15
N ILE A 78 -1.68 13.85 9.88
CA ILE A 78 -2.81 13.94 8.94
C ILE A 78 -4.13 13.65 9.65
N LEU A 79 -4.29 12.43 10.21
CA LEU A 79 -5.58 12.00 10.78
C LEU A 79 -6.02 12.89 11.93
N LEU A 80 -5.18 13.12 12.94
CA LEU A 80 -5.57 13.90 14.14
C LEU A 80 -6.00 15.33 13.81
N PRO A 81 -5.27 16.11 12.98
CA PRO A 81 -5.71 17.45 12.58
C PRO A 81 -7.02 17.45 11.78
N ASN A 82 -7.37 16.33 11.13
CA ASN A 82 -8.52 16.21 10.24
C ASN A 82 -9.57 15.21 10.74
N VAL A 83 -9.59 14.91 12.05
CA VAL A 83 -10.51 13.92 12.65
C VAL A 83 -11.98 14.26 12.39
N ASN A 84 -12.32 15.52 12.23
CA ASN A 84 -13.69 15.95 11.92
C ASN A 84 -14.22 15.36 10.62
N LEU A 85 -13.37 15.09 9.63
CA LEU A 85 -13.77 14.44 8.38
C LEU A 85 -14.39 13.06 8.64
N LEU A 86 -13.89 12.32 9.64
CA LEU A 86 -14.43 11.00 9.98
C LEU A 86 -15.88 11.08 10.50
N LEU A 87 -16.22 12.16 11.18
CA LEU A 87 -17.55 12.40 11.74
C LEU A 87 -18.50 12.99 10.67
N GLU A 88 -17.97 13.84 9.80
CA GLU A 88 -18.72 14.46 8.72
C GLU A 88 -19.14 13.46 7.64
N TYR A 89 -18.27 12.46 7.35
CA TYR A 89 -18.49 11.43 6.32
C TYR A 89 -18.43 10.01 6.89
N PRO A 90 -19.38 9.58 7.74
CA PRO A 90 -19.31 8.30 8.44
C PRO A 90 -19.30 7.07 7.51
N HIS A 91 -19.97 7.14 6.35
CA HIS A 91 -19.94 6.08 5.35
C HIS A 91 -18.58 5.97 4.66
N ILE A 92 -17.90 7.09 4.38
CA ILE A 92 -16.52 7.09 3.83
C ILE A 92 -15.55 6.57 4.89
N THR A 93 -15.76 6.90 6.15
CA THR A 93 -14.98 6.35 7.27
C THR A 93 -15.09 4.83 7.34
N LEU A 94 -16.27 4.27 7.15
CA LEU A 94 -16.43 2.82 7.08
C LEU A 94 -15.62 2.22 5.91
N PHE A 95 -15.67 2.83 4.74
CA PHE A 95 -14.86 2.39 3.58
C PHE A 95 -13.37 2.53 3.83
N LEU A 96 -12.92 3.60 4.50
CA LEU A 96 -11.52 3.77 4.93
C LEU A 96 -11.06 2.60 5.81
N LEU A 97 -11.85 2.24 6.83
CA LEU A 97 -11.52 1.14 7.72
C LEU A 97 -11.48 -0.21 7.00
N LEU A 98 -12.44 -0.47 6.12
CA LEU A 98 -12.46 -1.69 5.30
C LEU A 98 -11.26 -1.74 4.33
N PHE A 99 -10.95 -0.62 3.67
CA PHE A 99 -9.79 -0.52 2.78
C PHE A 99 -8.49 -0.78 3.56
N ALA A 100 -8.28 -0.10 4.66
CA ALA A 100 -7.09 -0.24 5.50
C ALA A 100 -6.94 -1.66 6.09
N LEU A 101 -8.04 -2.36 6.33
CA LEU A 101 -8.01 -3.75 6.79
C LEU A 101 -7.63 -4.73 5.68
N ILE A 102 -8.04 -4.47 4.44
CA ILE A 102 -7.92 -5.42 3.31
C ILE A 102 -6.68 -5.14 2.48
N ASN A 103 -6.45 -3.88 2.07
CA ASN A 103 -5.40 -3.48 1.12
C ASN A 103 -4.00 -3.98 1.49
N PRO A 104 -3.54 -3.85 2.75
CA PRO A 104 -2.18 -4.25 3.12
C PRO A 104 -1.87 -5.74 2.94
N TRP A 105 -2.86 -6.63 3.01
CA TRP A 105 -2.66 -8.06 2.75
C TRP A 105 -2.34 -8.34 1.28
N PHE A 106 -2.96 -7.59 0.38
CA PHE A 106 -2.69 -7.71 -1.06
C PHE A 106 -1.36 -7.07 -1.42
N GLU A 107 -1.10 -5.85 -0.94
CA GLU A 107 0.10 -5.10 -1.26
C GLU A 107 1.36 -5.71 -0.64
N GLU A 108 1.38 -5.94 0.66
CA GLU A 108 2.55 -6.53 1.30
C GLU A 108 2.82 -7.97 0.82
N GLY A 109 1.76 -8.75 0.60
CA GLY A 109 1.88 -10.08 0.02
C GLY A 109 2.48 -10.08 -1.38
N TYR A 110 2.20 -9.06 -2.20
CA TYR A 110 2.76 -8.92 -3.53
C TYR A 110 4.16 -8.30 -3.51
N TRP A 111 4.31 -7.10 -2.91
CA TRP A 111 5.55 -6.33 -2.95
C TRP A 111 6.64 -6.89 -2.03
N ARG A 112 6.30 -7.37 -0.84
CA ARG A 112 7.23 -7.86 0.19
C ARG A 112 7.21 -9.38 0.37
N GLY A 113 6.17 -10.04 -0.09
CA GLY A 113 6.14 -11.50 -0.21
C GLY A 113 6.73 -11.94 -1.53
N LEU A 114 5.90 -11.93 -2.58
CA LEU A 114 6.23 -12.52 -3.89
C LEU A 114 7.47 -11.91 -4.54
N LEU A 115 7.59 -10.58 -4.63
CA LEU A 115 8.71 -9.95 -5.36
C LEU A 115 10.05 -10.09 -4.62
N LEU A 116 10.07 -10.03 -3.29
CA LEU A 116 11.31 -10.22 -2.56
C LEU A 116 11.78 -11.68 -2.63
N ASP A 117 10.86 -12.65 -2.57
CA ASP A 117 11.21 -14.08 -2.70
C ASP A 117 11.61 -14.41 -4.14
N ALA A 118 10.91 -13.90 -5.16
CA ALA A 118 11.30 -14.06 -6.56
C ALA A 118 12.67 -13.43 -6.89
N GLY A 119 13.09 -12.43 -6.14
CA GLY A 119 14.40 -11.79 -6.26
C GLY A 119 15.51 -12.42 -5.40
N GLU A 120 15.30 -13.57 -4.79
CA GLU A 120 16.25 -14.19 -3.84
C GLU A 120 17.63 -14.49 -4.46
N SER A 121 17.70 -14.75 -5.77
CA SER A 121 18.95 -14.94 -6.51
C SER A 121 19.80 -13.66 -6.70
N PHE A 122 19.22 -12.50 -6.47
CA PHE A 122 19.89 -11.21 -6.58
C PHE A 122 20.35 -10.69 -5.21
N PRO A 123 21.35 -9.76 -5.18
CA PRO A 123 21.70 -9.09 -3.93
C PRO A 123 20.50 -8.41 -3.28
N ARG A 124 20.30 -8.63 -1.99
CA ARG A 124 19.16 -8.08 -1.22
C ARG A 124 18.87 -6.60 -1.49
N ARG A 125 19.92 -5.78 -1.60
CA ARG A 125 19.78 -4.34 -1.88
C ARG A 125 19.10 -4.09 -3.22
N VAL A 126 19.47 -4.86 -4.24
CA VAL A 126 18.88 -4.76 -5.58
C VAL A 126 17.39 -5.13 -5.55
N THR A 127 17.05 -6.22 -4.88
CA THR A 127 15.67 -6.68 -4.77
C THR A 127 14.79 -5.68 -4.00
N ILE A 128 15.29 -5.14 -2.88
CA ILE A 128 14.59 -4.09 -2.12
C ILE A 128 14.36 -2.85 -2.99
N MET A 129 15.41 -2.37 -3.67
CA MET A 129 15.30 -1.17 -4.51
C MET A 129 14.33 -1.38 -5.67
N TYR A 130 14.40 -2.53 -6.34
CA TYR A 130 13.49 -2.89 -7.43
C TYR A 130 12.02 -2.91 -6.96
N SER A 131 11.73 -3.64 -5.88
CA SER A 131 10.38 -3.70 -5.31
C SER A 131 9.89 -2.32 -4.86
N THR A 132 10.75 -1.55 -4.18
CA THR A 132 10.41 -0.20 -3.71
C THR A 132 10.14 0.76 -4.86
N LEU A 133 10.99 0.77 -5.90
CA LEU A 133 10.81 1.64 -7.05
C LEU A 133 9.47 1.39 -7.74
N LEU A 134 9.15 0.13 -7.99
CA LEU A 134 7.89 -0.21 -8.67
C LEU A 134 6.67 0.02 -7.77
N PHE A 135 6.80 -0.17 -6.46
CA PHE A 135 5.78 0.23 -5.48
C PHE A 135 5.52 1.73 -5.51
N VAL A 136 6.58 2.56 -5.54
CA VAL A 136 6.45 4.02 -5.65
C VAL A 136 5.78 4.40 -6.97
N LEU A 137 6.20 3.80 -8.09
CA LEU A 137 5.65 4.08 -9.41
C LEU A 137 4.18 3.64 -9.54
N SER A 138 3.76 2.59 -8.85
CA SER A 138 2.36 2.16 -8.88
C SER A 138 1.40 3.25 -8.43
N HIS A 139 1.79 4.09 -7.47
CA HIS A 139 0.90 5.11 -6.89
C HIS A 139 0.49 6.21 -7.88
N PRO A 140 1.40 6.94 -8.55
CA PRO A 140 0.99 7.95 -9.52
C PRO A 140 0.27 7.34 -10.73
N PHE A 141 0.66 6.14 -11.15
CA PHE A 141 0.05 5.52 -12.32
C PHE A 141 -1.30 4.84 -12.04
N MET A 142 -1.56 4.41 -10.83
CA MET A 142 -2.83 3.75 -10.46
C MET A 142 -3.74 4.74 -9.71
N TRP A 143 -3.40 5.06 -8.48
CA TRP A 143 -4.16 5.94 -7.61
C TRP A 143 -4.11 7.41 -8.05
N GLY A 144 -2.98 7.85 -8.61
CA GLY A 144 -2.79 9.21 -9.12
C GLY A 144 -3.66 9.56 -10.33
N VAL A 145 -4.32 8.60 -10.97
CA VAL A 145 -5.27 8.89 -12.06
C VAL A 145 -6.41 9.81 -11.58
N PHE A 146 -6.89 9.59 -10.36
CA PHE A 146 -8.02 10.30 -9.79
C PHE A 146 -7.71 11.04 -8.48
N SER A 147 -6.55 10.79 -7.85
CA SER A 147 -6.16 11.37 -6.57
C SER A 147 -4.99 12.35 -6.74
N ILE A 148 -5.20 13.60 -6.34
CA ILE A 148 -4.19 14.67 -6.43
C ILE A 148 -2.99 14.36 -5.54
N ALA A 149 -3.23 13.94 -4.30
CA ALA A 149 -2.17 13.65 -3.32
C ALA A 149 -1.23 12.53 -3.78
N ASN A 150 -1.73 11.55 -4.54
CA ASN A 150 -0.92 10.45 -5.06
C ASN A 150 0.04 10.84 -6.20
N ARG A 151 0.03 12.12 -6.61
CA ARG A 151 1.00 12.70 -7.56
C ARG A 151 2.05 13.58 -6.87
N SER A 152 2.04 13.67 -5.54
CA SER A 152 2.89 14.59 -4.80
C SER A 152 4.29 14.03 -4.54
N TYR A 153 5.27 14.91 -4.49
CA TYR A 153 6.63 14.54 -4.10
C TYR A 153 6.71 14.06 -2.64
N GLN A 154 5.88 14.58 -1.75
CA GLN A 154 5.79 14.16 -0.36
C GLN A 154 5.34 12.70 -0.28
N MET A 155 4.34 12.34 -1.08
CA MET A 155 3.89 10.95 -1.20
C MET A 155 5.02 10.05 -1.70
N TYR A 156 5.75 10.45 -2.76
CA TYR A 156 6.86 9.64 -3.30
C TYR A 156 7.96 9.42 -2.27
N ILE A 157 8.36 10.45 -1.53
CA ILE A 157 9.36 10.32 -0.45
C ILE A 157 8.85 9.34 0.62
N SER A 158 7.61 9.49 1.06
CA SER A 158 6.99 8.61 2.06
C SER A 158 6.95 7.16 1.59
N LEU A 159 6.55 6.91 0.34
CA LEU A 159 6.51 5.58 -0.26
C LEU A 159 7.90 4.93 -0.39
N VAL A 160 8.94 5.72 -0.71
CA VAL A 160 10.32 5.22 -0.72
C VAL A 160 10.74 4.77 0.67
N VAL A 161 10.52 5.61 1.68
CA VAL A 161 10.86 5.29 3.08
C VAL A 161 10.10 4.05 3.56
N MET A 162 8.78 4.00 3.35
CA MET A 162 7.94 2.86 3.70
C MET A 162 8.37 1.59 2.95
N GLY A 163 8.60 1.69 1.64
CA GLY A 163 9.02 0.57 0.80
C GLY A 163 10.30 -0.10 1.29
N ILE A 164 11.30 0.70 1.65
CA ILE A 164 12.57 0.21 2.18
C ILE A 164 12.37 -0.40 3.58
N ILE A 165 11.70 0.31 4.49
CA ILE A 165 11.55 -0.14 5.88
C ILE A 165 10.71 -1.40 5.97
N TRP A 166 9.57 -1.50 5.27
CA TRP A 166 8.75 -2.71 5.28
C TRP A 166 9.48 -3.91 4.67
N SER A 167 10.29 -3.70 3.62
CA SER A 167 11.16 -4.75 3.08
C SER A 167 12.20 -5.22 4.10
N LEU A 168 12.81 -4.29 4.83
CA LEU A 168 13.75 -4.62 5.90
C LEU A 168 13.06 -5.34 7.07
N ILE A 169 11.87 -4.92 7.46
CA ILE A 169 11.05 -5.62 8.47
C ILE A 169 10.80 -7.06 8.02
N ARG A 170 10.35 -7.29 6.78
CA ARG A 170 10.13 -8.63 6.23
C ARG A 170 11.39 -9.51 6.32
N TYR A 171 12.53 -9.00 5.88
CA TYR A 171 13.80 -9.75 5.94
C TYR A 171 14.31 -10.02 7.36
N ARG A 172 14.06 -9.11 8.30
CA ARG A 172 14.59 -9.19 9.67
C ARG A 172 13.68 -10.00 10.61
N THR A 173 12.38 -9.97 10.37
CA THR A 173 11.41 -10.67 11.21
C THR A 173 10.95 -12.01 10.60
N SER A 174 11.33 -12.27 9.35
CA SER A 174 10.91 -13.45 8.58
C SER A 174 9.39 -13.60 8.50
N SER A 175 8.65 -12.47 8.56
CA SER A 175 7.19 -12.46 8.53
C SER A 175 6.67 -11.17 7.89
N LEU A 176 5.49 -11.23 7.25
CA LEU A 176 4.80 -10.05 6.73
C LEU A 176 3.92 -9.35 7.78
N ARG A 177 3.65 -9.99 8.93
CA ARG A 177 2.66 -9.48 9.88
C ARG A 177 2.94 -8.04 10.32
N TRP A 178 4.20 -7.71 10.62
CA TRP A 178 4.54 -6.36 11.09
C TRP A 178 4.47 -5.31 9.99
N SER A 179 4.84 -5.63 8.75
CA SER A 179 4.65 -4.72 7.62
C SER A 179 3.17 -4.52 7.31
N VAL A 180 2.36 -5.57 7.34
CA VAL A 180 0.89 -5.49 7.16
C VAL A 180 0.26 -4.59 8.24
N TYR A 181 0.57 -4.81 9.53
CA TYR A 181 0.00 -3.97 10.60
C TYR A 181 0.47 -2.51 10.51
N SER A 182 1.75 -2.28 10.20
CA SER A 182 2.28 -0.94 9.97
C SER A 182 1.55 -0.25 8.81
N HIS A 183 1.30 -0.98 7.73
CA HIS A 183 0.60 -0.46 6.56
C HIS A 183 -0.88 -0.16 6.86
N MET A 184 -1.58 -1.01 7.61
CA MET A 184 -2.94 -0.73 8.09
C MET A 184 -3.01 0.61 8.82
N LEU A 185 -2.05 0.88 9.71
CA LEU A 185 -1.97 2.15 10.44
C LEU A 185 -1.70 3.33 9.50
N VAL A 186 -0.86 3.13 8.49
CA VAL A 186 -0.59 4.14 7.44
C VAL A 186 -1.85 4.44 6.65
N ASP A 187 -2.61 3.44 6.20
CA ASP A 187 -3.82 3.64 5.40
C ASP A 187 -4.88 4.43 6.16
N VAL A 188 -5.08 4.11 7.46
CA VAL A 188 -5.97 4.89 8.33
C VAL A 188 -5.40 6.28 8.58
N GLY A 189 -4.12 6.38 8.92
CA GLY A 189 -3.45 7.63 9.26
C GLY A 189 -3.38 8.64 8.12
N ASN A 190 -3.22 8.14 6.90
CA ASN A 190 -3.23 8.95 5.67
C ASN A 190 -4.63 9.34 5.20
N LEU A 191 -5.70 8.85 5.84
CA LEU A 191 -7.07 9.04 5.33
C LEU A 191 -7.22 8.53 3.88
N SER A 192 -6.68 7.34 3.57
CA SER A 192 -6.47 6.88 2.19
C SER A 192 -7.71 7.01 1.30
N VAL A 193 -8.92 6.63 1.75
CA VAL A 193 -10.14 6.76 0.95
C VAL A 193 -10.56 8.22 0.79
N PHE A 194 -10.36 9.06 1.79
CA PHE A 194 -10.61 10.51 1.68
C PHE A 194 -9.67 11.17 0.67
N VAL A 195 -8.42 10.71 0.64
CA VAL A 195 -7.40 11.11 -0.34
C VAL A 195 -7.81 10.67 -1.76
N PHE A 196 -8.34 9.47 -1.94
CA PHE A 196 -8.79 8.98 -3.24
C PHE A 196 -9.98 9.77 -3.79
N LEU A 197 -10.85 10.23 -2.91
CA LEU A 197 -12.01 11.05 -3.25
C LEU A 197 -11.70 12.56 -3.30
N ASN A 198 -10.45 12.96 -3.06
CA ASN A 198 -10.00 14.35 -2.91
C ASN A 198 -10.80 15.13 -1.84
N LEU A 199 -11.40 14.45 -0.86
CA LEU A 199 -12.02 15.07 0.32
C LEU A 199 -10.96 15.57 1.32
N TYR A 200 -9.76 15.01 1.26
CA TYR A 200 -8.57 15.54 1.90
C TYR A 200 -7.47 15.72 0.85
N ILE A 201 -7.02 16.95 0.70
CA ILE A 201 -5.88 17.33 -0.14
C ILE A 201 -4.80 17.89 0.77
N PRO A 202 -3.56 17.38 0.74
CA PRO A 202 -2.47 17.90 1.54
C PRO A 202 -2.21 19.39 1.28
N PRO A 203 -1.83 20.17 2.29
CA PRO A 203 -1.52 21.60 2.14
C PRO A 203 -0.48 21.84 1.03
N GLY A 204 -0.72 22.89 0.21
CA GLY A 204 0.16 23.27 -0.90
C GLY A 204 -0.07 22.50 -2.20
N MET A 205 -1.15 21.73 -2.29
CA MET A 205 -1.51 20.96 -3.50
C MET A 205 -2.86 21.38 -4.12
N SER A 206 -3.56 22.32 -3.48
CA SER A 206 -4.82 22.89 -3.99
C SER A 206 -4.57 23.95 -5.04
#